data_dfc8d18f01cce86eaf664863b73a9d37
#
_entry.id   dfc8d18f01cce86eaf664863b73a9d37
#
_cell.length_a   1.000
_cell.length_b   1.000
_cell.length_c   1.000
_cell.angle_alpha   90.00
_cell.angle_beta   90.00
_cell.angle_gamma   90.00
#
_symmetry.space_group_name_H-M   'P 1'
#
loop_
_entity.id
_entity.type
_entity.pdbx_description
1 polymer ?
#
loop_
_entity_poly.entity_id
_entity_poly.type
_entity_poly.pdbx_seq_one_letter_code
_entity_poly.pdbx_strand_id
1 'polypeptide(L)'
;MSNPILLIIQREFLSRVRKKTFLLVTLIGPLAFAALMVVPALFASASEDTKQIIVLDEPSILLPHEGKEQYVLEYLDPRENDLELAKELLRDSQYDALLYIPSGENWDPDFIKNNILLFGQEDPSLEMQGYLDYLLEEQINKAKLLKNGVDPEVVAQIKTNVTIKSFTLGEEGTDEQSAVPIKMALGYITGLLVYIFIFFYSVQVMRGVMEEKNSRIVEVIISSVRPYQLMMGKILGVGLVGVAQFIIWIGLSGILYTVISTYLFPELFAAQSAADAAGNPAADAVGLKVLDMLRSIDFTTVTLGFAFYFFGGYFLYSALFAAVGSAVDQEADTQQFMLPVTIPMILAFVTAQNVILEPNGTFAFWMSMIPLTSPITMMVRLPFGIPLWEVFLSGGILVGTFFTVVGLAGKIYRVGILMYGKKVTWKELFKWLKY
;
A
#
# COMPACT_ATOMS: atom_id res chain seq x y z
N MET A 1 -37.25 -8.18 29.34
CA MET A 1 -36.93 -9.07 28.20
C MET A 1 -35.69 -8.52 27.52
N SER A 2 -34.60 -9.26 27.47
CA SER A 2 -33.37 -8.84 26.78
C SER A 2 -33.64 -8.71 25.28
N ASN A 3 -33.16 -7.63 24.66
CA ASN A 3 -33.34 -7.40 23.23
C ASN A 3 -32.66 -8.55 22.46
N PRO A 4 -33.40 -9.31 21.61
CA PRO A 4 -32.82 -10.47 20.92
C PRO A 4 -31.61 -10.14 20.04
N ILE A 5 -31.55 -8.93 19.50
CA ILE A 5 -30.37 -8.47 18.72
C ILE A 5 -29.13 -8.43 19.61
N LEU A 6 -29.24 -7.95 20.86
CA LEU A 6 -28.11 -7.85 21.79
C LEU A 6 -27.53 -9.23 22.14
N LEU A 7 -28.40 -10.23 22.33
CA LEU A 7 -27.98 -11.62 22.59
C LEU A 7 -27.23 -12.22 21.41
N ILE A 8 -27.68 -11.94 20.18
CA ILE A 8 -27.01 -12.39 18.97
C ILE A 8 -25.65 -11.70 18.84
N ILE A 9 -25.57 -10.39 19.04
CA ILE A 9 -24.31 -9.62 19.05
C ILE A 9 -23.32 -10.22 20.04
N GLN A 10 -23.74 -10.45 21.28
CA GLN A 10 -22.90 -11.02 22.32
C GLN A 10 -22.39 -12.42 21.95
N ARG A 11 -23.25 -13.28 21.41
CA ARG A 11 -22.89 -14.62 20.93
C ARG A 11 -21.85 -14.55 19.81
N GLU A 12 -22.11 -13.73 18.79
CA GLU A 12 -21.25 -13.57 17.63
C GLU A 12 -19.87 -13.01 18.02
N PHE A 13 -19.84 -12.01 18.89
CA PHE A 13 -18.62 -11.43 19.41
C PHE A 13 -17.79 -12.43 20.22
N LEU A 14 -18.37 -13.03 21.26
CA LEU A 14 -17.65 -13.93 22.15
C LEU A 14 -17.19 -15.20 21.46
N SER A 15 -17.97 -15.75 20.52
CA SER A 15 -17.61 -16.94 19.78
C SER A 15 -16.38 -16.75 18.88
N ARG A 16 -16.11 -15.51 18.44
CA ARG A 16 -14.96 -15.18 17.57
C ARG A 16 -13.74 -14.73 18.36
N VAL A 17 -13.91 -13.83 19.34
CA VAL A 17 -12.80 -13.32 20.15
C VAL A 17 -12.11 -14.43 20.95
N ARG A 18 -12.84 -15.48 21.36
CA ARG A 18 -12.29 -16.63 22.07
C ARG A 18 -11.55 -17.64 21.16
N LYS A 19 -11.65 -17.52 19.84
CA LYS A 19 -10.92 -18.42 18.91
C LYS A 19 -9.43 -18.14 18.96
N LYS A 20 -8.61 -19.17 19.02
CA LYS A 20 -7.14 -19.07 18.96
C LYS A 20 -6.66 -18.31 17.72
N THR A 21 -7.34 -18.51 16.58
CA THR A 21 -7.08 -17.77 15.33
C THR A 21 -7.24 -16.27 15.47
N PHE A 22 -8.22 -15.78 16.23
CA PHE A 22 -8.39 -14.35 16.49
C PHE A 22 -7.20 -13.79 17.26
N LEU A 23 -6.82 -14.44 18.36
CA LEU A 23 -5.67 -14.02 19.19
C LEU A 23 -4.38 -14.02 18.37
N LEU A 24 -4.18 -15.05 17.55
CA LEU A 24 -2.99 -15.20 16.72
C LEU A 24 -2.91 -14.11 15.66
N VAL A 25 -3.97 -13.86 14.90
CA VAL A 25 -4.02 -12.80 13.87
C VAL A 25 -3.91 -11.42 14.52
N THR A 26 -4.52 -11.21 15.69
CA THR A 26 -4.46 -9.92 16.41
C THR A 26 -3.05 -9.61 16.90
N LEU A 27 -2.29 -10.61 17.34
CA LEU A 27 -0.89 -10.45 17.78
C LEU A 27 0.08 -10.33 16.60
N ILE A 28 -0.08 -11.21 15.61
CA ILE A 28 0.83 -11.25 14.46
C ILE A 28 0.65 -10.04 13.55
N GLY A 29 -0.54 -9.47 13.43
CA GLY A 29 -0.82 -8.36 12.52
C GLY A 29 0.14 -7.18 12.68
N PRO A 30 0.22 -6.53 13.86
CA PRO A 30 1.15 -5.42 14.11
C PRO A 30 2.62 -5.82 13.98
N LEU A 31 2.97 -7.04 14.43
CA LEU A 31 4.34 -7.55 14.31
C LEU A 31 4.75 -7.80 12.86
N ALA A 32 3.86 -8.39 12.05
CA ALA A 32 4.12 -8.60 10.64
C ALA A 32 4.23 -7.28 9.88
N PHE A 33 3.39 -6.29 10.23
CA PHE A 33 3.46 -4.95 9.64
C PHE A 33 4.77 -4.23 10.01
N ALA A 34 5.17 -4.28 11.27
CA ALA A 34 6.46 -3.74 11.73
C ALA A 34 7.64 -4.47 11.07
N ALA A 35 7.58 -5.81 10.97
CA ALA A 35 8.61 -6.60 10.31
C ALA A 35 8.71 -6.25 8.81
N LEU A 36 7.58 -6.04 8.14
CA LEU A 36 7.54 -5.66 6.73
C LEU A 36 8.18 -4.29 6.45
N MET A 37 8.20 -3.40 7.45
CA MET A 37 8.90 -2.11 7.37
C MET A 37 10.39 -2.21 7.76
N VAL A 38 10.70 -2.98 8.80
CA VAL A 38 12.05 -3.05 9.38
C VAL A 38 12.95 -4.02 8.63
N VAL A 39 12.42 -5.18 8.21
CA VAL A 39 13.20 -6.24 7.57
C VAL A 39 13.87 -5.80 6.26
N PRO A 40 13.20 -5.10 5.32
CA PRO A 40 13.87 -4.58 4.13
C PRO A 40 14.99 -3.59 4.45
N ALA A 41 14.78 -2.73 5.46
CA ALA A 41 15.81 -1.78 5.89
C ALA A 41 17.04 -2.49 6.50
N LEU A 42 16.82 -3.56 7.28
CA LEU A 42 17.90 -4.39 7.81
C LEU A 42 18.62 -5.17 6.71
N PHE A 43 17.89 -5.71 5.74
CA PHE A 43 18.52 -6.37 4.58
C PHE A 43 19.30 -5.38 3.71
N ALA A 44 18.77 -4.18 3.47
CA ALA A 44 19.48 -3.14 2.73
C ALA A 44 20.78 -2.70 3.43
N SER A 45 20.81 -2.66 4.76
CA SER A 45 21.99 -2.36 5.55
C SER A 45 22.95 -3.56 5.72
N ALA A 46 22.45 -4.79 5.57
CA ALA A 46 23.25 -6.01 5.69
C ALA A 46 23.81 -6.52 4.35
N SER A 47 23.24 -6.10 3.22
CA SER A 47 23.75 -6.43 1.89
C SER A 47 24.91 -5.48 1.52
N GLU A 48 26.00 -5.56 2.24
CA GLU A 48 27.32 -5.06 1.80
C GLU A 48 28.01 -6.05 0.82
N ASP A 49 27.26 -6.80 0.04
CA ASP A 49 27.83 -7.59 -1.04
C ASP A 49 28.34 -6.62 -2.11
N THR A 50 29.63 -6.31 -1.99
CA THR A 50 30.39 -5.53 -2.98
C THR A 50 30.37 -6.29 -4.30
N LYS A 51 29.67 -5.76 -5.28
CA LYS A 51 29.62 -6.33 -6.63
C LYS A 51 30.87 -5.95 -7.42
N GLN A 52 31.55 -6.94 -7.96
CA GLN A 52 32.75 -6.72 -8.77
C GLN A 52 32.38 -6.68 -10.26
N ILE A 53 32.65 -5.56 -10.90
CA ILE A 53 32.31 -5.33 -12.30
C ILE A 53 33.59 -5.15 -13.10
N ILE A 54 33.83 -6.00 -14.08
CA ILE A 54 34.88 -5.84 -15.06
C ILE A 54 34.47 -4.76 -16.06
N VAL A 55 35.38 -3.84 -16.34
CA VAL A 55 35.16 -2.79 -17.34
C VAL A 55 36.18 -2.95 -18.46
N LEU A 56 35.68 -3.23 -19.65
CA LEU A 56 36.49 -3.20 -20.88
C LEU A 56 36.11 -1.96 -21.68
N ASP A 57 36.87 -0.89 -21.52
CA ASP A 57 36.65 0.43 -22.09
C ASP A 57 37.67 0.69 -23.20
N GLU A 58 37.35 0.30 -24.46
CA GLU A 58 38.28 0.46 -25.59
C GLU A 58 38.61 1.93 -25.90
N PRO A 59 37.63 2.87 -25.85
CA PRO A 59 37.89 4.28 -26.11
C PRO A 59 38.50 5.02 -24.91
N SER A 60 38.66 4.38 -23.76
CA SER A 60 39.16 4.98 -22.50
C SER A 60 38.40 6.23 -22.05
N ILE A 61 37.08 6.15 -22.09
CA ILE A 61 36.18 7.24 -21.70
C ILE A 61 35.93 7.27 -20.18
N LEU A 62 35.82 6.10 -19.58
CA LEU A 62 35.65 5.99 -18.13
C LEU A 62 37.04 6.24 -17.48
N LEU A 63 37.18 7.41 -16.88
CA LEU A 63 38.30 7.64 -15.97
C LEU A 63 38.18 6.66 -14.79
N PRO A 64 39.30 6.14 -14.27
CA PRO A 64 39.28 5.31 -13.08
C PRO A 64 38.51 6.03 -11.99
N HIS A 65 37.32 5.51 -11.67
CA HIS A 65 36.43 6.05 -10.64
C HIS A 65 36.47 5.06 -9.48
N GLU A 66 36.80 5.54 -8.28
CA GLU A 66 36.54 4.78 -7.08
C GLU A 66 35.05 4.59 -7.01
N GLY A 67 34.55 3.35 -7.25
CA GLY A 67 33.14 3.02 -7.26
C GLY A 67 32.46 3.44 -5.95
N LYS A 68 31.14 3.42 -5.90
CA LYS A 68 30.41 3.43 -4.63
C LYS A 68 30.83 2.20 -3.82
N GLU A 69 30.75 2.27 -2.48
CA GLU A 69 31.06 1.15 -1.57
C GLU A 69 30.46 -0.20 -1.99
N GLN A 70 29.34 -0.19 -2.75
CA GLN A 70 28.66 -1.39 -3.26
C GLN A 70 29.15 -1.91 -4.61
N TYR A 71 29.87 -1.10 -5.42
CA TYR A 71 30.30 -1.48 -6.78
C TYR A 71 31.78 -1.19 -6.95
N VAL A 72 32.59 -2.25 -7.10
CA VAL A 72 34.00 -2.14 -7.41
C VAL A 72 34.16 -2.35 -8.91
N LEU A 73 34.76 -1.35 -9.59
CA LEU A 73 35.03 -1.38 -11.02
C LEU A 73 36.46 -1.78 -11.23
N GLU A 74 36.70 -2.89 -11.92
CA GLU A 74 38.03 -3.36 -12.31
C GLU A 74 38.24 -3.14 -13.81
N TYR A 75 39.21 -2.29 -14.16
CA TYR A 75 39.45 -1.90 -15.55
C TYR A 75 40.47 -2.84 -16.19
N LEU A 76 40.09 -3.48 -17.30
CA LEU A 76 40.95 -4.28 -18.13
C LEU A 76 41.66 -3.39 -19.17
N ASP A 77 42.95 -3.66 -19.43
CA ASP A 77 43.67 -2.99 -20.52
C ASP A 77 43.15 -3.52 -21.88
N PRO A 78 42.54 -2.66 -22.72
CA PRO A 78 41.99 -3.08 -24.03
C PRO A 78 43.05 -3.55 -25.02
N ARG A 79 44.36 -3.29 -24.74
CA ARG A 79 45.44 -3.73 -25.59
C ARG A 79 45.83 -5.19 -25.37
N GLU A 80 45.54 -5.69 -24.16
CA GLU A 80 45.88 -7.05 -23.75
C GLU A 80 44.64 -7.95 -23.71
N ASN A 81 43.43 -7.37 -23.60
CA ASN A 81 42.20 -8.09 -23.43
C ASN A 81 41.20 -7.73 -24.55
N ASP A 82 40.66 -8.76 -25.18
CA ASP A 82 39.50 -8.62 -26.08
C ASP A 82 38.18 -8.98 -25.38
N LEU A 83 37.08 -8.78 -26.06
CA LEU A 83 35.72 -9.05 -25.52
C LEU A 83 35.55 -10.53 -25.15
N GLU A 84 36.13 -11.46 -25.91
CA GLU A 84 35.96 -12.89 -25.64
C GLU A 84 36.73 -13.31 -24.41
N LEU A 85 37.95 -12.79 -24.22
CA LEU A 85 38.74 -13.02 -23.02
C LEU A 85 38.05 -12.41 -21.78
N ALA A 86 37.51 -11.21 -21.90
CA ALA A 86 36.76 -10.58 -20.82
C ALA A 86 35.48 -11.38 -20.43
N LYS A 87 34.80 -12.00 -21.39
CA LYS A 87 33.71 -12.92 -21.13
C LYS A 87 34.15 -14.22 -20.44
N GLU A 88 35.35 -14.71 -20.76
CA GLU A 88 35.91 -15.88 -20.06
C GLU A 88 36.22 -15.54 -18.61
N LEU A 89 36.81 -14.38 -18.33
CA LEU A 89 37.01 -13.89 -16.97
C LEU A 89 35.71 -13.74 -16.18
N LEU A 90 34.66 -13.25 -16.83
CA LEU A 90 33.31 -13.19 -16.19
C LEU A 90 32.81 -14.59 -15.82
N ARG A 91 33.08 -15.63 -16.62
CA ARG A 91 32.63 -17.01 -16.33
C ARG A 91 33.39 -17.63 -15.14
N ASP A 92 34.57 -17.13 -14.80
CA ASP A 92 35.43 -17.66 -13.73
C ASP A 92 34.97 -17.22 -12.31
N SER A 93 33.72 -16.94 -12.13
CA SER A 93 32.95 -16.75 -10.86
C SER A 93 33.41 -15.66 -9.88
N GLN A 94 34.46 -14.90 -10.18
CA GLN A 94 34.94 -13.83 -9.30
C GLN A 94 34.22 -12.48 -9.55
N TYR A 95 33.57 -12.34 -10.72
CA TYR A 95 32.93 -11.11 -11.16
C TYR A 95 31.46 -11.29 -11.40
N ASP A 96 30.67 -10.25 -11.03
CA ASP A 96 29.22 -10.25 -11.18
C ASP A 96 28.76 -9.77 -12.56
N ALA A 97 29.52 -8.86 -13.19
CA ALA A 97 29.17 -8.32 -14.50
C ALA A 97 30.41 -7.84 -15.28
N LEU A 98 30.26 -7.74 -16.61
CA LEU A 98 31.20 -7.13 -17.53
C LEU A 98 30.51 -5.99 -18.28
N LEU A 99 31.04 -4.79 -18.10
CA LEU A 99 30.68 -3.60 -18.86
C LEU A 99 31.63 -3.47 -20.05
N TYR A 100 31.09 -3.59 -21.27
CA TYR A 100 31.86 -3.42 -22.51
C TYR A 100 31.48 -2.14 -23.22
N ILE A 101 32.48 -1.29 -23.45
CA ILE A 101 32.37 -0.03 -24.17
C ILE A 101 33.20 -0.13 -25.46
N PRO A 102 32.56 -0.32 -26.63
CA PRO A 102 33.29 -0.48 -27.89
C PRO A 102 33.84 0.83 -28.43
N SER A 103 35.00 0.76 -29.09
CA SER A 103 35.52 1.87 -29.89
C SER A 103 34.91 1.85 -31.29
N GLY A 104 34.29 2.95 -31.71
CA GLY A 104 33.90 3.14 -33.13
C GLY A 104 35.05 3.68 -33.98
N GLU A 105 34.94 3.56 -35.31
CA GLU A 105 36.01 3.97 -36.27
C GLU A 105 36.50 5.43 -36.12
N ASN A 106 35.77 6.32 -35.47
CA ASN A 106 36.10 7.76 -35.26
C ASN A 106 35.58 8.30 -33.93
N TRP A 107 35.85 7.65 -32.83
CA TRP A 107 35.42 8.13 -31.50
C TRP A 107 34.14 9.00 -31.54
N ASP A 108 33.02 8.38 -31.92
CA ASP A 108 31.72 9.03 -31.99
C ASP A 108 30.94 8.72 -30.70
N PRO A 109 30.68 9.75 -29.85
CA PRO A 109 29.91 9.55 -28.63
C PRO A 109 28.49 9.03 -28.85
N ASP A 110 27.90 9.28 -30.01
CA ASP A 110 26.57 8.77 -30.33
C ASP A 110 26.60 7.31 -30.75
N PHE A 111 27.70 6.85 -31.38
CA PHE A 111 27.92 5.43 -31.59
C PHE A 111 28.10 4.70 -30.27
N ILE A 112 28.96 5.22 -29.39
CA ILE A 112 29.26 4.61 -28.08
C ILE A 112 27.97 4.47 -27.28
N LYS A 113 27.19 5.55 -27.12
CA LYS A 113 25.93 5.55 -26.36
C LYS A 113 24.98 4.41 -26.75
N ASN A 114 24.94 4.03 -28.02
CA ASN A 114 24.00 3.04 -28.52
C ASN A 114 24.57 1.60 -28.56
N ASN A 115 25.85 1.41 -28.28
CA ASN A 115 26.52 0.12 -28.42
C ASN A 115 27.22 -0.37 -27.16
N ILE A 116 26.97 0.25 -26.01
CA ILE A 116 27.44 -0.24 -24.72
C ILE A 116 26.70 -1.52 -24.36
N LEU A 117 27.42 -2.53 -23.93
CA LEU A 117 26.85 -3.83 -23.57
C LEU A 117 27.21 -4.17 -22.12
N LEU A 118 26.21 -4.65 -21.39
CA LEU A 118 26.39 -5.18 -20.04
C LEU A 118 26.10 -6.69 -20.08
N PHE A 119 27.07 -7.49 -19.70
CA PHE A 119 26.95 -8.93 -19.57
C PHE A 119 26.97 -9.30 -18.09
N GLY A 120 26.11 -10.20 -17.63
CA GLY A 120 26.11 -10.75 -16.29
C GLY A 120 26.12 -12.27 -16.34
N GLN A 121 26.55 -12.93 -15.28
CA GLN A 121 26.33 -14.38 -15.12
C GLN A 121 24.84 -14.68 -14.86
N GLU A 122 24.16 -13.75 -14.18
CA GLU A 122 22.71 -13.68 -14.01
C GLU A 122 22.21 -12.34 -14.59
N ASP A 123 20.89 -12.15 -14.66
CA ASP A 123 20.33 -10.88 -15.11
C ASP A 123 20.78 -9.73 -14.18
N PRO A 124 21.48 -8.70 -14.70
CA PRO A 124 21.94 -7.58 -13.89
C PRO A 124 20.78 -6.86 -13.21
N SER A 125 20.93 -6.53 -11.93
CA SER A 125 19.90 -5.83 -11.18
C SER A 125 19.60 -4.45 -11.77
N LEU A 126 18.35 -3.98 -11.64
CA LEU A 126 17.95 -2.64 -12.10
C LEU A 126 18.76 -1.53 -11.39
N GLU A 127 19.20 -1.78 -10.16
CA GLU A 127 20.03 -0.85 -9.41
C GLU A 127 21.44 -0.73 -10.01
N MET A 128 22.07 -1.86 -10.37
CA MET A 128 23.36 -1.89 -11.06
C MET A 128 23.25 -1.19 -12.41
N GLN A 129 22.22 -1.51 -13.21
CA GLN A 129 22.00 -0.85 -14.49
C GLN A 129 21.84 0.66 -14.32
N GLY A 130 21.01 1.12 -13.39
CA GLY A 130 20.80 2.54 -13.11
C GLY A 130 22.08 3.26 -12.64
N TYR A 131 22.93 2.59 -11.85
CA TYR A 131 24.21 3.14 -11.43
C TYR A 131 25.18 3.30 -12.62
N LEU A 132 25.31 2.25 -13.43
CA LEU A 132 26.17 2.28 -14.61
C LEU A 132 25.68 3.26 -15.67
N ASP A 133 24.37 3.34 -15.89
CA ASP A 133 23.74 4.32 -16.80
C ASP A 133 24.08 5.76 -16.37
N TYR A 134 23.91 6.08 -15.08
CA TYR A 134 24.23 7.39 -14.53
C TYR A 134 25.72 7.73 -14.71
N LEU A 135 26.61 6.78 -14.40
CA LEU A 135 28.05 6.97 -14.49
C LEU A 135 28.51 7.16 -15.95
N LEU A 136 27.98 6.35 -16.86
CA LEU A 136 28.24 6.44 -18.30
C LEU A 136 27.71 7.73 -18.91
N GLU A 137 26.50 8.13 -18.55
CA GLU A 137 25.89 9.37 -19.02
C GLU A 137 26.76 10.60 -18.63
N GLU A 138 27.22 10.64 -17.39
CA GLU A 138 28.10 11.71 -16.91
C GLU A 138 29.42 11.77 -17.69
N GLN A 139 30.07 10.61 -17.89
CA GLN A 139 31.37 10.58 -18.57
C GLN A 139 31.25 10.84 -20.08
N ILE A 140 30.22 10.27 -20.74
CA ILE A 140 29.96 10.53 -22.17
C ILE A 140 29.63 12.01 -22.39
N ASN A 141 28.86 12.63 -21.51
CA ASN A 141 28.54 14.05 -21.61
C ASN A 141 29.79 14.92 -21.41
N LYS A 142 30.66 14.59 -20.43
CA LYS A 142 31.96 15.26 -20.27
C LYS A 142 32.83 15.14 -21.54
N ALA A 143 32.89 13.93 -22.11
CA ALA A 143 33.66 13.68 -23.32
C ALA A 143 33.07 14.44 -24.54
N LYS A 144 31.74 14.54 -24.68
CA LYS A 144 31.09 15.36 -25.71
C LYS A 144 31.40 16.85 -25.55
N LEU A 145 31.43 17.36 -24.32
CA LEU A 145 31.78 18.77 -24.05
C LEU A 145 33.23 19.06 -24.47
N LEU A 146 34.18 18.22 -24.07
CA LEU A 146 35.57 18.36 -24.42
C LEU A 146 35.78 18.32 -25.96
N LYS A 147 35.13 17.38 -26.66
CA LYS A 147 35.18 17.28 -28.12
C LYS A 147 34.68 18.56 -28.83
N ASN A 148 33.71 19.23 -28.23
CA ASN A 148 33.16 20.47 -28.75
C ASN A 148 33.92 21.74 -28.26
N GLY A 149 35.03 21.56 -27.53
CA GLY A 149 35.83 22.68 -27.02
C GLY A 149 35.18 23.41 -25.83
N VAL A 150 34.24 22.77 -25.16
CA VAL A 150 33.58 23.30 -23.98
C VAL A 150 34.17 22.64 -22.73
N ASP A 151 34.63 23.47 -21.80
CA ASP A 151 35.15 22.97 -20.52
C ASP A 151 34.01 22.38 -19.66
N PRO A 152 34.08 21.10 -19.27
CA PRO A 152 33.08 20.47 -18.42
C PRO A 152 32.93 21.16 -17.06
N GLU A 153 33.99 21.76 -16.50
CA GLU A 153 33.92 22.47 -15.22
C GLU A 153 33.07 23.72 -15.32
N VAL A 154 33.13 24.44 -16.45
CA VAL A 154 32.29 25.61 -16.71
C VAL A 154 30.82 25.18 -16.79
N VAL A 155 30.54 24.06 -17.46
CA VAL A 155 29.16 23.55 -17.55
C VAL A 155 28.65 23.07 -16.18
N ALA A 156 29.50 22.41 -15.37
CA ALA A 156 29.16 21.99 -14.02
C ALA A 156 28.81 23.19 -13.10
N GLN A 157 29.53 24.32 -13.27
CA GLN A 157 29.22 25.56 -12.54
C GLN A 157 27.92 26.24 -13.00
N ILE A 158 27.57 26.06 -14.29
CA ILE A 158 26.34 26.65 -14.87
C ILE A 158 25.13 25.72 -14.58
N LYS A 159 25.37 24.42 -14.39
CA LYS A 159 24.30 23.43 -14.10
C LYS A 159 23.67 23.72 -12.73
N THR A 160 22.55 24.41 -12.77
CA THR A 160 21.78 24.72 -11.56
C THR A 160 20.79 23.61 -11.26
N ASN A 161 20.95 22.94 -10.15
CA ASN A 161 19.94 22.03 -9.64
C ASN A 161 18.82 22.84 -8.97
N VAL A 162 17.70 23.01 -9.65
CA VAL A 162 16.53 23.69 -9.11
C VAL A 162 15.71 22.70 -8.31
N THR A 163 15.68 22.88 -6.99
CA THR A 163 14.78 22.13 -6.12
C THR A 163 13.61 23.05 -5.76
N ILE A 164 12.42 22.77 -6.31
CA ILE A 164 11.20 23.50 -5.99
C ILE A 164 10.70 23.01 -4.63
N LYS A 165 10.68 23.90 -3.64
CA LYS A 165 10.02 23.67 -2.37
C LYS A 165 8.55 24.00 -2.51
N SER A 166 7.67 23.03 -2.39
CA SER A 166 6.22 23.25 -2.42
C SER A 166 5.71 23.57 -1.02
N PHE A 167 4.95 24.64 -0.89
CA PHE A 167 4.28 25.02 0.35
C PHE A 167 2.77 25.01 0.14
N THR A 168 2.03 24.64 1.17
CA THR A 168 0.58 24.76 1.21
C THR A 168 0.25 26.04 1.99
N LEU A 169 -0.54 26.94 1.41
CA LEU A 169 -0.98 28.17 2.09
C LEU A 169 -1.98 27.79 3.19
N GLY A 170 -1.60 28.01 4.45
CA GLY A 170 -2.48 27.83 5.60
C GLY A 170 -3.46 29.01 5.76
N GLU A 171 -4.63 28.78 6.35
CA GLU A 171 -5.65 29.81 6.59
C GLU A 171 -5.17 30.96 7.47
N GLU A 172 -4.12 30.79 8.29
CA GLU A 172 -3.54 31.77 9.20
C GLU A 172 -2.21 32.39 8.71
N GLY A 173 -1.85 32.21 7.42
CA GLY A 173 -0.62 32.75 6.85
C GLY A 173 0.66 32.01 7.28
N THR A 174 0.54 30.83 7.81
CA THR A 174 1.66 29.92 8.07
C THR A 174 1.84 29.00 6.88
N ASP A 175 2.90 29.22 6.10
CA ASP A 175 3.24 28.35 4.96
C ASP A 175 3.82 27.04 5.49
N GLU A 176 3.12 25.92 5.28
CA GLU A 176 3.61 24.60 5.65
C GLU A 176 4.27 23.91 4.45
N GLN A 177 5.46 23.35 4.67
CA GLN A 177 6.14 22.58 3.64
C GLN A 177 5.31 21.36 3.25
N SER A 178 5.02 21.21 1.96
CA SER A 178 4.16 20.14 1.46
C SER A 178 4.79 18.75 1.65
N ALA A 179 4.10 17.90 2.41
CA ALA A 179 4.49 16.53 2.74
C ALA A 179 3.89 15.50 1.75
N VAL A 180 3.84 15.81 0.45
CA VAL A 180 3.17 14.98 -0.56
C VAL A 180 3.56 13.51 -0.48
N PRO A 181 4.85 13.10 -0.42
CA PRO A 181 5.21 11.69 -0.38
C PRO A 181 4.63 10.94 0.83
N ILE A 182 4.63 11.60 2.00
CA ILE A 182 4.09 10.98 3.23
C ILE A 182 2.57 10.92 3.17
N LYS A 183 1.90 11.95 2.65
CA LYS A 183 0.46 11.95 2.42
C LYS A 183 0.05 10.85 1.44
N MET A 184 0.84 10.63 0.38
CA MET A 184 0.65 9.53 -0.57
C MET A 184 0.77 8.17 0.11
N ALA A 185 1.83 7.94 0.86
CA ALA A 185 2.06 6.69 1.59
C ALA A 185 0.93 6.43 2.61
N LEU A 186 0.57 7.44 3.41
CA LEU A 186 -0.51 7.33 4.40
C LEU A 186 -1.86 7.05 3.73
N GLY A 187 -2.19 7.75 2.66
CA GLY A 187 -3.42 7.53 1.90
C GLY A 187 -3.49 6.12 1.32
N TYR A 188 -2.41 5.63 0.72
CA TYR A 188 -2.35 4.28 0.16
C TYR A 188 -2.49 3.21 1.25
N ILE A 189 -1.75 3.35 2.36
CA ILE A 189 -1.78 2.39 3.48
C ILE A 189 -3.16 2.36 4.12
N THR A 190 -3.75 3.52 4.42
CA THR A 190 -5.08 3.59 5.04
C THR A 190 -6.17 3.07 4.11
N GLY A 191 -6.11 3.38 2.81
CA GLY A 191 -7.00 2.83 1.80
C GLY A 191 -6.91 1.32 1.67
N LEU A 192 -5.67 0.77 1.66
CA LEU A 192 -5.41 -0.66 1.65
C LEU A 192 -5.96 -1.36 2.90
N LEU A 193 -5.74 -0.78 4.09
CA LEU A 193 -6.25 -1.33 5.34
C LEU A 193 -7.77 -1.38 5.36
N VAL A 194 -8.43 -0.30 4.92
CA VAL A 194 -9.90 -0.27 4.80
C VAL A 194 -10.39 -1.34 3.82
N TYR A 195 -9.75 -1.47 2.64
CA TYR A 195 -10.06 -2.53 1.68
C TYR A 195 -9.98 -3.93 2.30
N ILE A 196 -8.84 -4.26 2.90
CA ILE A 196 -8.58 -5.59 3.49
C ILE A 196 -9.59 -5.87 4.62
N PHE A 197 -9.83 -4.91 5.50
CA PHE A 197 -10.70 -5.12 6.65
C PHE A 197 -12.17 -5.25 6.25
N ILE A 198 -12.66 -4.37 5.36
CA ILE A 198 -14.04 -4.47 4.86
C ILE A 198 -14.24 -5.83 4.20
N PHE A 199 -13.33 -6.24 3.31
CA PHE A 199 -13.42 -7.53 2.64
C PHE A 199 -13.41 -8.69 3.62
N PHE A 200 -12.41 -8.75 4.49
CA PHE A 200 -12.20 -9.87 5.42
C PHE A 200 -13.38 -10.05 6.39
N TYR A 201 -13.84 -8.96 7.02
CA TYR A 201 -14.95 -9.04 7.96
C TYR A 201 -16.29 -9.30 7.27
N SER A 202 -16.52 -8.74 6.08
CA SER A 202 -17.75 -9.00 5.33
C SER A 202 -17.84 -10.45 4.86
N VAL A 203 -16.72 -11.05 4.41
CA VAL A 203 -16.64 -12.49 4.10
C VAL A 203 -16.89 -13.35 5.35
N GLN A 204 -16.42 -12.93 6.54
CA GLN A 204 -16.74 -13.65 7.78
C GLN A 204 -18.24 -13.63 8.10
N VAL A 205 -18.94 -12.51 7.83
CA VAL A 205 -20.41 -12.45 7.98
C VAL A 205 -21.07 -13.43 7.03
N MET A 206 -20.68 -13.45 5.75
CA MET A 206 -21.20 -14.37 4.74
C MET A 206 -21.04 -15.83 5.17
N ARG A 207 -19.79 -16.24 5.51
CA ARG A 207 -19.51 -17.60 5.96
C ARG A 207 -20.33 -17.99 7.19
N GLY A 208 -20.45 -17.10 8.16
CA GLY A 208 -21.25 -17.36 9.35
C GLY A 208 -22.75 -17.52 9.05
N VAL A 209 -23.29 -16.81 8.03
CA VAL A 209 -24.68 -17.02 7.57
C VAL A 209 -24.82 -18.41 6.92
N MET A 210 -23.88 -18.76 6.08
CA MET A 210 -23.86 -20.03 5.37
C MET A 210 -23.72 -21.23 6.31
N GLU A 211 -22.83 -21.15 7.33
CA GLU A 211 -22.66 -22.18 8.35
C GLU A 211 -23.95 -22.43 9.13
N GLU A 212 -24.68 -21.38 9.52
CA GLU A 212 -25.97 -21.50 10.22
C GLU A 212 -27.06 -22.08 9.33
N LYS A 213 -27.08 -21.73 8.05
CA LYS A 213 -27.98 -22.29 7.06
C LYS A 213 -27.71 -23.80 6.90
N ASN A 214 -26.49 -24.18 6.62
CA ASN A 214 -26.10 -25.57 6.38
C ASN A 214 -26.31 -26.49 7.59
N SER A 215 -26.12 -25.98 8.80
CA SER A 215 -26.37 -26.72 10.05
C SER A 215 -27.84 -26.77 10.45
N ARG A 216 -28.76 -26.14 9.70
CA ARG A 216 -30.18 -25.99 10.00
C ARG A 216 -30.50 -25.34 11.35
N ILE A 217 -29.52 -24.80 12.05
CA ILE A 217 -29.70 -24.07 13.31
C ILE A 217 -30.61 -22.86 13.10
N VAL A 218 -30.57 -22.33 11.90
CA VAL A 218 -31.41 -21.17 11.52
C VAL A 218 -32.92 -21.44 11.66
N GLU A 219 -33.39 -22.68 11.44
CA GLU A 219 -34.80 -23.05 11.57
C GLU A 219 -35.28 -22.87 13.02
N VAL A 220 -34.44 -23.23 13.98
CA VAL A 220 -34.73 -23.05 15.41
C VAL A 220 -34.65 -21.57 15.80
N ILE A 221 -33.67 -20.82 15.28
CA ILE A 221 -33.54 -19.40 15.64
C ILE A 221 -34.68 -18.55 15.09
N ILE A 222 -35.11 -18.80 13.86
CA ILE A 222 -36.20 -18.02 13.20
C ILE A 222 -37.54 -18.24 13.87
N SER A 223 -37.74 -19.36 14.58
CA SER A 223 -38.95 -19.56 15.39
C SER A 223 -39.10 -18.52 16.51
N SER A 224 -37.97 -17.92 16.96
CA SER A 224 -37.94 -16.98 18.09
C SER A 224 -37.49 -15.55 17.70
N VAL A 225 -36.82 -15.38 16.55
CA VAL A 225 -36.22 -14.09 16.13
C VAL A 225 -36.52 -13.82 14.65
N ARG A 226 -36.84 -12.57 14.31
CA ARG A 226 -37.05 -12.20 12.90
C ARG A 226 -35.75 -12.30 12.09
N PRO A 227 -35.80 -12.78 10.81
CA PRO A 227 -34.62 -12.91 9.95
C PRO A 227 -33.75 -11.63 9.86
N TYR A 228 -34.38 -10.47 9.77
CA TYR A 228 -33.69 -9.17 9.76
C TYR A 228 -32.91 -8.93 11.07
N GLN A 229 -33.48 -9.27 12.23
CA GLN A 229 -32.78 -9.12 13.52
C GLN A 229 -31.58 -10.05 13.62
N LEU A 230 -31.70 -11.27 13.07
CA LEU A 230 -30.59 -12.22 13.00
C LEU A 230 -29.46 -11.69 12.13
N MET A 231 -29.78 -11.20 10.92
CA MET A 231 -28.81 -10.60 10.01
C MET A 231 -28.10 -9.39 10.66
N MET A 232 -28.85 -8.45 11.21
CA MET A 232 -28.28 -7.25 11.85
C MET A 232 -27.44 -7.58 13.08
N GLY A 233 -27.91 -8.50 13.91
CA GLY A 233 -27.18 -8.96 15.09
C GLY A 233 -25.82 -9.58 14.71
N LYS A 234 -25.79 -10.33 13.62
CA LYS A 234 -24.56 -10.93 13.07
C LYS A 234 -23.62 -9.86 12.52
N ILE A 235 -24.11 -8.94 11.69
CA ILE A 235 -23.31 -7.83 11.15
C ILE A 235 -22.71 -7.00 12.29
N LEU A 236 -23.50 -6.59 13.25
CA LEU A 236 -23.03 -5.80 14.40
C LEU A 236 -22.05 -6.59 15.27
N GLY A 237 -22.32 -7.88 15.52
CA GLY A 237 -21.46 -8.73 16.34
C GLY A 237 -20.06 -8.93 15.73
N VAL A 238 -19.98 -9.18 14.42
CA VAL A 238 -18.71 -9.29 13.68
C VAL A 238 -18.01 -7.93 13.59
N GLY A 239 -18.77 -6.84 13.39
CA GLY A 239 -18.23 -5.48 13.41
C GLY A 239 -17.54 -5.14 14.73
N LEU A 240 -18.14 -5.50 15.87
CA LEU A 240 -17.51 -5.30 17.17
C LEU A 240 -16.21 -6.09 17.36
N VAL A 241 -16.05 -7.25 16.71
CA VAL A 241 -14.77 -7.98 16.68
C VAL A 241 -13.71 -7.15 15.98
N GLY A 242 -14.06 -6.53 14.82
CA GLY A 242 -13.17 -5.62 14.11
C GLY A 242 -12.76 -4.41 14.95
N VAL A 243 -13.72 -3.79 15.67
CA VAL A 243 -13.42 -2.68 16.60
C VAL A 243 -12.44 -3.12 17.67
N ALA A 244 -12.72 -4.24 18.33
CA ALA A 244 -11.86 -4.76 19.40
C ALA A 244 -10.45 -5.04 18.88
N GLN A 245 -10.33 -5.63 17.69
CA GLN A 245 -9.03 -5.89 17.07
C GLN A 245 -8.28 -4.60 16.76
N PHE A 246 -8.97 -3.59 16.24
CA PHE A 246 -8.37 -2.30 15.92
C PHE A 246 -7.85 -1.57 17.17
N ILE A 247 -8.63 -1.57 18.26
CA ILE A 247 -8.19 -1.00 19.55
C ILE A 247 -6.95 -1.72 20.09
N ILE A 248 -6.94 -3.06 20.01
CA ILE A 248 -5.77 -3.86 20.43
C ILE A 248 -4.55 -3.52 19.56
N TRP A 249 -4.72 -3.35 18.25
CA TRP A 249 -3.63 -3.01 17.33
C TRP A 249 -3.04 -1.63 17.63
N ILE A 250 -3.87 -0.63 17.92
CA ILE A 250 -3.39 0.70 18.37
C ILE A 250 -2.54 0.56 19.64
N GLY A 251 -3.03 -0.19 20.64
CA GLY A 251 -2.30 -0.43 21.87
C GLY A 251 -0.98 -1.16 21.66
N LEU A 252 -0.99 -2.23 20.86
CA LEU A 252 0.22 -3.01 20.54
C LEU A 252 1.23 -2.18 19.74
N SER A 253 0.76 -1.37 18.78
CA SER A 253 1.64 -0.48 18.01
C SER A 253 2.32 0.56 18.88
N GLY A 254 1.60 1.13 19.86
CA GLY A 254 2.17 2.04 20.86
C GLY A 254 3.25 1.37 21.74
N ILE A 255 2.99 0.14 22.21
CA ILE A 255 3.96 -0.65 22.97
C ILE A 255 5.18 -0.96 22.08
N LEU A 256 4.96 -1.40 20.85
CA LEU A 256 6.03 -1.75 19.92
C LEU A 256 6.90 -0.53 19.59
N TYR A 257 6.28 0.63 19.35
CA TYR A 257 6.98 1.89 19.15
C TYR A 257 7.89 2.23 20.35
N THR A 258 7.36 2.11 21.58
CA THR A 258 8.13 2.38 22.81
C THR A 258 9.31 1.40 22.93
N VAL A 259 9.11 0.11 22.63
CA VAL A 259 10.17 -0.90 22.69
C VAL A 259 11.24 -0.61 21.65
N ILE A 260 10.86 -0.30 20.42
CA ILE A 260 11.78 0.00 19.32
C ILE A 260 12.59 1.26 19.64
N SER A 261 11.94 2.34 20.07
CA SER A 261 12.60 3.61 20.35
C SER A 261 13.52 3.58 21.56
N THR A 262 13.19 2.77 22.58
CA THR A 262 13.96 2.76 23.83
C THR A 262 15.06 1.70 23.84
N TYR A 263 14.82 0.53 23.22
CA TYR A 263 15.72 -0.63 23.38
C TYR A 263 16.44 -1.05 22.09
N LEU A 264 15.80 -0.93 20.90
CA LEU A 264 16.44 -1.37 19.66
C LEU A 264 17.28 -0.26 19.00
N PHE A 265 16.76 0.96 18.97
CA PHE A 265 17.40 2.08 18.26
C PHE A 265 17.45 3.36 19.10
N PRO A 266 17.95 3.32 20.36
CA PRO A 266 17.94 4.48 21.26
C PRO A 266 18.75 5.66 20.70
N GLU A 267 19.84 5.39 19.99
CA GLU A 267 20.72 6.42 19.43
C GLU A 267 20.05 7.24 18.30
N LEU A 268 19.26 6.57 17.44
CA LEU A 268 18.50 7.24 16.38
C LEU A 268 17.45 8.20 16.96
N PHE A 269 16.73 7.76 17.99
CA PHE A 269 15.69 8.57 18.63
C PHE A 269 16.25 9.62 19.60
N ALA A 270 17.40 9.37 20.23
CA ALA A 270 18.09 10.36 21.06
C ALA A 270 18.72 11.47 20.21
N ALA A 271 19.36 11.14 19.10
CA ALA A 271 19.86 12.13 18.13
C ALA A 271 18.74 13.03 17.60
N GLN A 272 17.57 12.45 17.37
CA GLN A 272 16.38 13.15 16.92
C GLN A 272 15.82 14.11 17.98
N SER A 273 15.72 13.66 19.24
CA SER A 273 15.26 14.51 20.35
C SER A 273 16.25 15.62 20.69
N ALA A 274 17.54 15.39 20.55
CA ALA A 274 18.58 16.39 20.74
C ALA A 274 18.59 17.46 19.60
N ALA A 275 18.34 17.05 18.37
CA ALA A 275 18.21 17.95 17.23
C ALA A 275 16.95 18.83 17.31
N ASP A 276 15.82 18.27 17.76
CA ASP A 276 14.58 19.02 18.05
C ASP A 276 14.79 20.05 19.16
N ALA A 277 15.54 19.70 20.22
CA ALA A 277 15.85 20.61 21.32
C ALA A 277 16.86 21.72 20.97
N ALA A 278 17.77 21.46 20.03
CA ALA A 278 18.82 22.38 19.64
C ALA A 278 18.39 23.44 18.61
N GLY A 279 17.22 23.28 17.99
CA GLY A 279 16.71 24.19 16.94
C GLY A 279 17.66 24.30 15.75
N ASN A 280 18.47 23.29 15.49
CA ASN A 280 19.56 23.36 14.52
C ASN A 280 19.08 22.91 13.12
N PRO A 281 18.97 23.84 12.14
CA PRO A 281 18.51 23.50 10.79
C PRO A 281 19.52 22.65 10.00
N ALA A 282 20.70 22.41 10.55
CA ALA A 282 21.77 21.63 9.90
C ALA A 282 21.70 20.12 10.16
N ALA A 283 20.77 19.65 10.99
CA ALA A 283 20.52 18.21 11.12
C ALA A 283 19.71 17.75 9.90
N ASP A 284 20.37 17.59 8.78
CA ASP A 284 19.83 16.99 7.54
C ASP A 284 19.49 15.50 7.69
N ALA A 285 19.29 15.03 8.92
CA ALA A 285 18.82 13.68 9.18
C ALA A 285 17.43 13.50 8.57
N VAL A 286 17.31 12.55 7.66
CA VAL A 286 16.07 12.17 6.97
C VAL A 286 14.90 12.02 7.95
N GLY A 287 15.18 11.61 9.20
CA GLY A 287 14.19 11.46 10.27
C GLY A 287 13.53 12.78 10.71
N LEU A 288 14.25 13.90 10.78
CA LEU A 288 13.68 15.20 11.19
C LEU A 288 12.73 15.74 10.12
N LYS A 289 13.12 15.64 8.85
CA LYS A 289 12.23 16.01 7.73
C LYS A 289 10.93 15.22 7.72
N VAL A 290 11.01 13.92 8.03
CA VAL A 290 9.83 13.05 8.11
C VAL A 290 8.90 13.47 9.25
N LEU A 291 9.44 13.88 10.42
CA LEU A 291 8.60 14.32 11.56
C LEU A 291 7.89 15.64 11.28
N ASP A 292 8.58 16.64 10.71
CA ASP A 292 7.95 17.90 10.35
C ASP A 292 6.88 17.71 9.28
N MET A 293 7.14 16.80 8.32
CA MET A 293 6.14 16.42 7.32
C MET A 293 4.95 15.67 7.94
N LEU A 294 5.15 14.86 8.99
CA LEU A 294 4.06 14.21 9.71
C LEU A 294 3.19 15.21 10.48
N ARG A 295 3.78 16.29 11.02
CA ARG A 295 3.03 17.36 11.72
C ARG A 295 2.08 18.12 10.80
N SER A 296 2.36 18.18 9.49
CA SER A 296 1.47 18.81 8.51
C SER A 296 0.21 18.01 8.17
N ILE A 297 0.04 16.81 8.75
CA ILE A 297 -1.12 15.95 8.51
C ILE A 297 -2.11 16.09 9.66
N ASP A 298 -3.36 16.40 9.34
CA ASP A 298 -4.45 16.37 10.30
C ASP A 298 -4.83 14.90 10.62
N PHE A 299 -4.08 14.30 11.56
CA PHE A 299 -4.34 12.94 12.03
C PHE A 299 -5.73 12.78 12.64
N THR A 300 -6.32 13.85 13.18
CA THR A 300 -7.67 13.80 13.75
C THR A 300 -8.69 13.50 12.67
N THR A 301 -8.66 14.28 11.57
CA THR A 301 -9.55 14.09 10.42
C THR A 301 -9.31 12.70 9.75
N VAL A 302 -8.05 12.29 9.60
CA VAL A 302 -7.72 10.97 9.04
C VAL A 302 -8.26 9.84 9.93
N THR A 303 -8.09 9.91 11.25
CA THR A 303 -8.53 8.86 12.19
C THR A 303 -10.05 8.79 12.29
N LEU A 304 -10.72 9.93 12.39
CA LEU A 304 -12.19 9.97 12.42
C LEU A 304 -12.78 9.52 11.09
N GLY A 305 -12.18 9.95 9.97
CA GLY A 305 -12.53 9.50 8.64
C GLY A 305 -12.34 7.99 8.48
N PHE A 306 -11.21 7.45 8.96
CA PHE A 306 -10.96 6.02 8.95
C PHE A 306 -12.05 5.25 9.70
N ALA A 307 -12.37 5.65 10.92
CA ALA A 307 -13.44 5.02 11.69
C ALA A 307 -14.77 5.07 10.92
N PHE A 308 -15.15 6.25 10.43
CA PHE A 308 -16.42 6.45 9.74
C PHE A 308 -16.52 5.63 8.43
N TYR A 309 -15.52 5.74 7.54
CA TYR A 309 -15.54 5.04 6.25
C TYR A 309 -15.31 3.53 6.37
N PHE A 310 -14.50 3.11 7.33
CA PHE A 310 -14.39 1.69 7.66
C PHE A 310 -15.71 1.10 8.11
N PHE A 311 -16.39 1.70 9.10
CA PHE A 311 -17.66 1.17 9.59
C PHE A 311 -18.77 1.30 8.54
N GLY A 312 -18.88 2.43 7.87
CA GLY A 312 -19.87 2.64 6.80
C GLY A 312 -19.71 1.63 5.67
N GLY A 313 -18.48 1.45 5.19
CA GLY A 313 -18.13 0.46 4.18
C GLY A 313 -18.35 -0.97 4.67
N TYR A 314 -17.90 -1.28 5.88
CA TYR A 314 -18.10 -2.59 6.48
C TYR A 314 -19.59 -2.94 6.57
N PHE A 315 -20.45 -2.04 7.07
CA PHE A 315 -21.88 -2.31 7.19
C PHE A 315 -22.54 -2.49 5.82
N LEU A 316 -22.18 -1.67 4.84
CA LEU A 316 -22.67 -1.76 3.48
C LEU A 316 -22.32 -3.11 2.84
N TYR A 317 -21.03 -3.46 2.86
CA TYR A 317 -20.55 -4.70 2.25
C TYR A 317 -20.98 -5.94 3.02
N SER A 318 -21.01 -5.89 4.34
CA SER A 318 -21.50 -7.01 5.15
C SER A 318 -22.98 -7.32 4.90
N ALA A 319 -23.81 -6.32 4.62
CA ALA A 319 -25.20 -6.55 4.23
C ALA A 319 -25.31 -7.26 2.87
N LEU A 320 -24.50 -6.84 1.88
CA LEU A 320 -24.43 -7.51 0.58
C LEU A 320 -23.92 -8.95 0.70
N PHE A 321 -22.86 -9.17 1.44
CA PHE A 321 -22.28 -10.49 1.68
C PHE A 321 -23.20 -11.40 2.50
N ALA A 322 -23.97 -10.85 3.46
CA ALA A 322 -24.98 -11.60 4.19
C ALA A 322 -26.10 -12.09 3.26
N ALA A 323 -26.52 -11.25 2.31
CA ALA A 323 -27.50 -11.64 1.29
C ALA A 323 -26.95 -12.77 0.41
N VAL A 324 -25.71 -12.67 -0.04
CA VAL A 324 -25.03 -13.73 -0.81
C VAL A 324 -24.98 -15.02 -0.01
N GLY A 325 -24.50 -14.97 1.25
CA GLY A 325 -24.39 -16.15 2.11
C GLY A 325 -25.73 -16.83 2.41
N SER A 326 -26.84 -16.05 2.47
CA SER A 326 -28.17 -16.61 2.64
C SER A 326 -28.71 -17.30 1.37
N ALA A 327 -28.26 -16.85 0.20
CA ALA A 327 -28.73 -17.36 -1.08
C ALA A 327 -28.08 -18.69 -1.48
N VAL A 328 -26.84 -18.93 -1.05
CA VAL A 328 -26.01 -20.03 -1.52
C VAL A 328 -25.97 -21.18 -0.50
N ASP A 329 -25.93 -22.44 -0.95
CA ASP A 329 -25.85 -23.63 -0.09
C ASP A 329 -24.44 -24.22 -0.03
N GLN A 330 -23.62 -24.05 -1.09
CA GLN A 330 -22.26 -24.59 -1.18
C GLN A 330 -21.20 -23.50 -1.26
N GLU A 331 -20.07 -23.73 -0.60
CA GLU A 331 -18.96 -22.78 -0.60
C GLU A 331 -18.39 -22.53 -2.02
N ALA A 332 -18.41 -23.55 -2.88
CA ALA A 332 -17.96 -23.42 -4.27
C ALA A 332 -18.81 -22.43 -5.10
N ASP A 333 -20.12 -22.36 -4.83
CA ASP A 333 -21.02 -21.47 -5.56
C ASP A 333 -20.92 -20.02 -5.05
N THR A 334 -20.34 -19.79 -3.86
CA THR A 334 -20.18 -18.41 -3.32
C THR A 334 -19.31 -17.53 -4.18
N GLN A 335 -18.26 -18.05 -4.80
CA GLN A 335 -17.32 -17.27 -5.61
C GLN A 335 -18.03 -16.55 -6.76
N GLN A 336 -18.97 -17.21 -7.41
CA GLN A 336 -19.74 -16.62 -8.51
C GLN A 336 -20.56 -15.41 -8.07
N PHE A 337 -21.13 -15.44 -6.85
CA PHE A 337 -21.95 -14.36 -6.32
C PHE A 337 -21.13 -13.30 -5.56
N MET A 338 -19.95 -13.64 -5.08
CA MET A 338 -19.02 -12.70 -4.47
C MET A 338 -18.43 -11.71 -5.48
N LEU A 339 -18.08 -12.19 -6.68
CA LEU A 339 -17.40 -11.38 -7.69
C LEU A 339 -18.08 -10.03 -7.98
N PRO A 340 -19.38 -9.94 -8.28
CA PRO A 340 -20.02 -8.66 -8.55
C PRO A 340 -20.02 -7.70 -7.35
N VAL A 341 -19.99 -8.24 -6.13
CA VAL A 341 -19.92 -7.43 -4.89
C VAL A 341 -18.50 -6.94 -4.66
N THR A 342 -17.48 -7.73 -5.02
CA THR A 342 -16.06 -7.37 -4.80
C THR A 342 -15.50 -6.50 -5.90
N ILE A 343 -16.01 -6.55 -7.14
CA ILE A 343 -15.50 -5.75 -8.26
C ILE A 343 -15.40 -4.26 -7.94
N PRO A 344 -16.39 -3.58 -7.34
CA PRO A 344 -16.26 -2.17 -6.98
C PRO A 344 -15.14 -1.89 -5.98
N MET A 345 -14.89 -2.81 -5.02
CA MET A 345 -13.79 -2.69 -4.06
C MET A 345 -12.42 -2.81 -4.76
N ILE A 346 -12.30 -3.80 -5.65
CA ILE A 346 -11.09 -4.00 -6.45
C ILE A 346 -10.84 -2.78 -7.35
N LEU A 347 -11.89 -2.27 -7.99
CA LEU A 347 -11.81 -1.07 -8.82
C LEU A 347 -11.31 0.12 -8.02
N ALA A 348 -11.87 0.36 -6.82
CA ALA A 348 -11.45 1.44 -5.93
C ALA A 348 -9.97 1.33 -5.55
N PHE A 349 -9.49 0.12 -5.26
CA PHE A 349 -8.10 -0.13 -4.90
C PHE A 349 -7.15 0.02 -6.11
N VAL A 350 -7.49 -0.54 -7.26
CA VAL A 350 -6.67 -0.41 -8.48
C VAL A 350 -6.56 1.05 -8.94
N THR A 351 -7.64 1.81 -8.83
CA THR A 351 -7.65 3.23 -9.20
C THR A 351 -7.06 4.15 -8.12
N ALA A 352 -6.77 3.64 -6.93
CA ALA A 352 -6.18 4.42 -5.83
C ALA A 352 -4.88 5.12 -6.25
N GLN A 353 -4.06 4.50 -7.10
CA GLN A 353 -2.83 5.11 -7.61
C GLN A 353 -3.10 6.40 -8.41
N ASN A 354 -4.13 6.39 -9.27
CA ASN A 354 -4.51 7.61 -10.01
C ASN A 354 -5.09 8.68 -9.07
N VAL A 355 -5.84 8.24 -8.05
CA VAL A 355 -6.40 9.14 -7.03
C VAL A 355 -5.30 9.81 -6.20
N ILE A 356 -4.22 9.09 -5.88
CA ILE A 356 -3.06 9.62 -5.14
C ILE A 356 -2.33 10.69 -5.94
N LEU A 357 -2.20 10.51 -7.25
CA LEU A 357 -1.51 11.49 -8.12
C LEU A 357 -2.30 12.80 -8.25
N GLU A 358 -3.63 12.71 -8.30
CA GLU A 358 -4.53 13.87 -8.40
C GLU A 358 -5.70 13.75 -7.40
N PRO A 359 -5.45 13.98 -6.08
CA PRO A 359 -6.48 13.78 -5.05
C PRO A 359 -7.69 14.72 -5.19
N ASN A 360 -7.49 15.89 -5.77
CA ASN A 360 -8.52 16.91 -6.03
C ASN A 360 -9.06 16.86 -7.47
N GLY A 361 -8.62 15.89 -8.27
CA GLY A 361 -9.07 15.69 -9.64
C GLY A 361 -10.53 15.23 -9.74
N THR A 362 -11.15 15.49 -10.89
CA THR A 362 -12.56 15.12 -11.15
C THR A 362 -12.79 13.61 -11.00
N PHE A 363 -11.82 12.78 -11.42
CA PHE A 363 -11.90 11.33 -11.28
C PHE A 363 -11.92 10.91 -9.80
N ALA A 364 -11.01 11.45 -8.99
CA ALA A 364 -10.94 11.18 -7.55
C ALA A 364 -12.23 11.60 -6.83
N PHE A 365 -12.79 12.75 -7.22
CA PHE A 365 -14.06 13.23 -6.70
C PHE A 365 -15.18 12.21 -6.95
N TRP A 366 -15.43 11.81 -8.20
CA TRP A 366 -16.52 10.88 -8.51
C TRP A 366 -16.34 9.50 -7.86
N MET A 367 -15.11 8.97 -7.87
CA MET A 367 -14.81 7.69 -7.21
C MET A 367 -15.06 7.75 -5.70
N SER A 368 -14.88 8.91 -5.07
CA SER A 368 -15.17 9.11 -3.65
C SER A 368 -16.65 9.37 -3.34
N MET A 369 -17.48 9.70 -4.36
CA MET A 369 -18.94 9.88 -4.19
C MET A 369 -19.74 8.59 -4.40
N ILE A 370 -19.22 7.64 -5.19
CA ILE A 370 -19.86 6.33 -5.39
C ILE A 370 -19.76 5.51 -4.10
N PRO A 371 -20.90 5.12 -3.47
CA PRO A 371 -20.87 4.54 -2.12
C PRO A 371 -20.15 3.18 -2.02
N LEU A 372 -20.05 2.45 -3.13
CA LEU A 372 -19.30 1.19 -3.16
C LEU A 372 -17.78 1.39 -3.24
N THR A 373 -17.31 2.49 -3.78
CA THR A 373 -15.88 2.80 -3.86
C THR A 373 -15.43 3.80 -2.80
N SER A 374 -16.35 4.64 -2.33
CA SER A 374 -16.07 5.75 -1.43
C SER A 374 -15.30 5.37 -0.15
N PRO A 375 -15.54 4.23 0.52
CA PRO A 375 -14.82 3.90 1.75
C PRO A 375 -13.30 3.79 1.54
N ILE A 376 -12.89 3.28 0.39
CA ILE A 376 -11.48 3.11 0.04
C ILE A 376 -10.94 4.41 -0.53
N THR A 377 -11.62 4.98 -1.52
CA THR A 377 -11.14 6.16 -2.25
C THR A 377 -11.06 7.39 -1.35
N MET A 378 -12.04 7.57 -0.45
CA MET A 378 -12.02 8.70 0.50
C MET A 378 -10.85 8.62 1.47
N MET A 379 -10.51 7.40 1.93
CA MET A 379 -9.35 7.20 2.80
C MET A 379 -8.03 7.53 2.12
N VAL A 380 -7.92 7.28 0.81
CA VAL A 380 -6.76 7.68 0.00
C VAL A 380 -6.65 9.21 -0.10
N ARG A 381 -7.78 9.92 -0.17
CA ARG A 381 -7.85 11.38 -0.35
C ARG A 381 -7.69 12.19 0.94
N LEU A 382 -8.16 11.68 2.08
CA LEU A 382 -8.20 12.40 3.36
C LEU A 382 -6.87 13.03 3.80
N PRO A 383 -5.70 12.37 3.68
CA PRO A 383 -4.43 12.96 4.09
C PRO A 383 -4.04 14.22 3.31
N PHE A 384 -4.66 14.46 2.15
CA PHE A 384 -4.37 15.62 1.29
C PHE A 384 -5.16 16.89 1.66
N GLY A 385 -6.02 16.82 2.70
CA GLY A 385 -6.77 17.97 3.18
C GLY A 385 -7.92 18.38 2.23
N ILE A 386 -8.72 17.41 1.83
CA ILE A 386 -9.92 17.67 0.99
C ILE A 386 -10.97 18.47 1.73
N PRO A 387 -11.81 19.26 1.02
CA PRO A 387 -12.87 20.06 1.63
C PRO A 387 -13.85 19.18 2.44
N LEU A 388 -14.15 19.59 3.67
CA LEU A 388 -15.04 18.84 4.57
C LEU A 388 -16.43 18.56 3.99
N TRP A 389 -16.94 19.48 3.14
CA TRP A 389 -18.25 19.27 2.50
C TRP A 389 -18.26 18.02 1.60
N GLU A 390 -17.15 17.69 0.95
CA GLU A 390 -17.02 16.46 0.15
C GLU A 390 -17.08 15.21 1.05
N VAL A 391 -16.42 15.26 2.20
CA VAL A 391 -16.43 14.18 3.20
C VAL A 391 -17.86 13.95 3.71
N PHE A 392 -18.56 15.03 4.08
CA PHE A 392 -19.95 14.92 4.56
C PHE A 392 -20.92 14.47 3.45
N LEU A 393 -20.75 14.97 2.23
CA LEU A 393 -21.60 14.57 1.10
C LEU A 393 -21.41 13.07 0.79
N SER A 394 -20.17 12.63 0.62
CA SER A 394 -19.83 11.22 0.39
C SER A 394 -20.32 10.34 1.53
N GLY A 395 -20.10 10.76 2.77
CA GLY A 395 -20.58 10.06 3.95
C GLY A 395 -22.10 9.96 4.02
N GLY A 396 -22.80 11.03 3.68
CA GLY A 396 -24.28 11.03 3.60
C GLY A 396 -24.82 10.07 2.54
N ILE A 397 -24.18 10.04 1.36
CA ILE A 397 -24.54 9.10 0.29
C ILE A 397 -24.27 7.66 0.73
N LEU A 398 -23.11 7.40 1.38
CA LEU A 398 -22.75 6.08 1.90
C LEU A 398 -23.80 5.58 2.91
N VAL A 399 -24.17 6.41 3.89
CA VAL A 399 -25.20 6.08 4.91
C VAL A 399 -26.57 5.85 4.27
N GLY A 400 -27.01 6.71 3.35
CA GLY A 400 -28.24 6.53 2.62
C GLY A 400 -28.30 5.23 1.82
N THR A 401 -27.19 4.91 1.15
CA THR A 401 -27.04 3.65 0.40
C THR A 401 -27.03 2.45 1.34
N PHE A 402 -26.36 2.53 2.49
CA PHE A 402 -26.38 1.47 3.49
C PHE A 402 -27.81 1.11 3.90
N PHE A 403 -28.66 2.07 4.27
CA PHE A 403 -30.05 1.79 4.65
C PHE A 403 -30.84 1.14 3.52
N THR A 404 -30.64 1.61 2.29
CA THR A 404 -31.29 1.03 1.10
C THR A 404 -30.84 -0.43 0.89
N VAL A 405 -29.52 -0.67 0.92
CA VAL A 405 -28.95 -2.00 0.72
C VAL A 405 -29.34 -2.96 1.82
N VAL A 406 -29.33 -2.53 3.09
CA VAL A 406 -29.77 -3.37 4.22
C VAL A 406 -31.24 -3.76 4.07
N GLY A 407 -32.10 -2.86 3.61
CA GLY A 407 -33.49 -3.18 3.31
C GLY A 407 -33.65 -4.26 2.22
N LEU A 408 -32.89 -4.11 1.12
CA LEU A 408 -32.85 -5.08 0.02
C LEU A 408 -32.23 -6.42 0.44
N ALA A 409 -31.08 -6.36 1.11
CA ALA A 409 -30.39 -7.53 1.65
C ALA A 409 -31.28 -8.31 2.62
N GLY A 410 -32.02 -7.61 3.48
CA GLY A 410 -32.99 -8.22 4.41
C GLY A 410 -34.11 -9.01 3.73
N LYS A 411 -34.60 -8.55 2.57
CA LYS A 411 -35.59 -9.29 1.77
C LYS A 411 -34.96 -10.56 1.18
N ILE A 412 -33.78 -10.46 0.56
CA ILE A 412 -33.05 -11.62 0.03
C ILE A 412 -32.73 -12.62 1.16
N TYR A 413 -32.24 -12.13 2.28
CA TYR A 413 -31.91 -12.93 3.46
C TYR A 413 -33.11 -13.71 3.99
N ARG A 414 -34.30 -13.05 4.09
CA ARG A 414 -35.53 -13.67 4.57
C ARG A 414 -35.96 -14.87 3.72
N VAL A 415 -35.86 -14.77 2.39
CA VAL A 415 -36.22 -15.86 1.47
C VAL A 415 -35.09 -16.88 1.37
N GLY A 416 -33.85 -16.41 1.16
CA GLY A 416 -32.71 -17.26 0.88
C GLY A 416 -32.32 -18.20 2.03
N ILE A 417 -32.45 -17.75 3.30
CA ILE A 417 -32.06 -18.51 4.46
C ILE A 417 -32.94 -19.78 4.67
N LEU A 418 -34.17 -19.78 4.12
CA LEU A 418 -35.09 -20.90 4.21
C LEU A 418 -35.12 -21.79 2.96
N MET A 419 -34.42 -21.40 1.89
CA MET A 419 -34.38 -22.19 0.67
C MET A 419 -33.18 -23.11 0.66
N TYR A 420 -33.40 -24.42 0.52
CA TYR A 420 -32.37 -25.46 0.47
C TYR A 420 -32.41 -26.25 -0.84
N GLY A 421 -31.25 -26.72 -1.27
CA GLY A 421 -31.12 -27.73 -2.34
C GLY A 421 -31.39 -27.24 -3.74
N LYS A 422 -31.55 -25.93 -3.97
CA LYS A 422 -31.79 -25.35 -5.28
C LYS A 422 -30.62 -24.45 -5.70
N LYS A 423 -30.07 -24.69 -6.88
CA LYS A 423 -29.08 -23.76 -7.46
C LYS A 423 -29.76 -22.42 -7.75
N VAL A 424 -29.36 -21.40 -7.01
CA VAL A 424 -29.87 -20.04 -7.14
C VAL A 424 -29.25 -19.38 -8.36
N THR A 425 -30.07 -18.62 -9.10
CA THR A 425 -29.62 -17.82 -10.25
C THR A 425 -29.85 -16.34 -9.95
N TRP A 426 -29.15 -15.44 -10.65
CA TRP A 426 -29.35 -13.99 -10.55
C TRP A 426 -30.80 -13.57 -10.77
N LYS A 427 -31.51 -14.25 -11.70
CA LYS A 427 -32.93 -14.00 -11.96
C LYS A 427 -33.80 -14.31 -10.76
N GLU A 428 -33.46 -15.33 -9.99
CA GLU A 428 -34.19 -15.68 -8.77
C GLU A 428 -33.93 -14.67 -7.64
N LEU A 429 -32.66 -14.23 -7.47
CA LEU A 429 -32.33 -13.17 -6.51
C LEU A 429 -33.15 -11.88 -6.77
N PHE A 430 -33.28 -11.47 -8.04
CA PHE A 430 -34.13 -10.33 -8.40
C PHE A 430 -35.63 -10.55 -8.14
N LYS A 431 -36.13 -11.80 -8.24
CA LYS A 431 -37.51 -12.12 -7.86
C LYS A 431 -37.72 -12.00 -6.34
N TRP A 432 -36.72 -12.38 -5.53
CA TRP A 432 -36.82 -12.30 -4.06
C TRP A 432 -36.91 -10.87 -3.54
N LEU A 433 -36.44 -9.89 -4.29
CA LEU A 433 -36.59 -8.47 -3.95
C LEU A 433 -38.08 -7.99 -3.99
N LYS A 434 -38.93 -8.73 -4.67
CA LYS A 434 -40.38 -8.39 -4.77
C LYS A 434 -41.21 -8.90 -3.57
N TYR A 435 -40.64 -9.83 -2.79
CA TYR A 435 -41.26 -10.40 -1.59
C TYR A 435 -40.66 -9.74 -0.33
#